data_fa686706ce97e830a17e0b1666e53993
#
_entry.id   fa686706ce97e830a17e0b1666e53993
#
_cell.length_a   1.000
_cell.length_b   1.000
_cell.length_c   1.000
_cell.angle_alpha   90.00
_cell.angle_beta   90.00
_cell.angle_gamma   90.00
#
_symmetry.space_group_name_H-M   'P 1'
#
loop_
_entity.id
_entity.type
_entity.pdbx_description
1 polymer ?
#
loop_
_entity_poly.entity_id
_entity_poly.type
_entity_poly.pdbx_seq_one_letter_code
_entity_poly.pdbx_strand_id
1 'polypeptide(L)'
;MSIMYSSTRSNNEKVTASQAILKGLAEDGGLFVPDSIPALDVKLEDLAGLSYQETAYEVMKLFLGDFTEEELKACIRGAYDDKFDTSEIAPLVKKDGAYYLELFHGKTIAFKDMALSILPYLMTTSAKKNGVKNEIVILTATSGDTGKAALAGFADVPGTSIIVFYPKNGVSPIQEKQMLTQKGENTNVVGIVGNFDDAQTGVKNMFNSKELAERMDKKGYQFSSANSINIGRLVPQIVYYVYAYGQLLKKGDITCGEKINVVVPTGNFGNILAAYYAKNMGVPIETLFCASNENKVLYDFFQTGKYDRKREFILTSSPSMDILISSNLERLIYRIAGEDPQKTKQMMDALSGQGEYEITEEMKKGLTDFVGGFATEEETADTIRQVYEAADYIMDTHTAVASHVYYDKAKETGRKTVIASTASPYKFTRSVMDAIDKEKYDSLGDFELVDELNKLSGVKVPAAIEEIRTAPILHDIVCDKSEMQQTVEKLLGL
;
A
#
# COMPACT_ATOMS: atom_id res chain seq x y z
N MET A 1 2.53 13.30 26.32
CA MET A 1 3.60 13.80 25.42
C MET A 1 3.27 13.32 24.02
N SER A 2 3.50 14.15 23.02
CA SER A 2 3.34 13.78 21.62
C SER A 2 4.37 12.71 21.23
N ILE A 3 3.98 11.70 20.47
CA ILE A 3 4.89 10.68 19.94
C ILE A 3 5.88 11.34 18.98
N MET A 4 7.16 11.03 19.15
CA MET A 4 8.24 11.45 18.27
C MET A 4 8.65 10.28 17.37
N TYR A 5 9.33 10.59 16.29
CA TYR A 5 9.79 9.63 15.29
C TYR A 5 11.30 9.64 15.18
N SER A 6 11.87 8.45 15.08
CA SER A 6 13.32 8.23 14.91
C SER A 6 13.60 7.40 13.66
N SER A 7 14.84 7.44 13.15
CA SER A 7 15.27 6.55 12.09
C SER A 7 15.47 5.12 12.59
N THR A 8 15.15 4.13 11.77
CA THR A 8 15.50 2.72 12.02
C THR A 8 17.02 2.46 12.02
N ARG A 9 17.85 3.40 11.54
CA ARG A 9 19.30 3.21 11.34
C ARG A 9 20.18 4.14 12.18
N SER A 10 19.60 5.14 12.86
CA SER A 10 20.31 6.00 13.80
C SER A 10 19.36 6.59 14.84
N ASN A 11 19.94 7.04 15.96
CA ASN A 11 19.25 7.80 17.01
C ASN A 11 19.59 9.29 16.99
N ASN A 12 20.17 9.77 15.89
CA ASN A 12 20.75 11.11 15.82
C ASN A 12 19.69 12.23 15.80
N GLU A 13 18.49 11.93 15.31
CA GLU A 13 17.44 12.93 15.15
C GLU A 13 16.08 12.35 15.59
N LYS A 14 15.38 13.11 16.40
CA LYS A 14 13.95 12.90 16.69
C LYS A 14 13.15 13.99 16.03
N VAL A 15 12.15 13.59 15.26
CA VAL A 15 11.28 14.49 14.51
C VAL A 15 9.82 14.33 14.91
N THR A 16 9.01 15.34 14.69
CA THR A 16 7.55 15.26 14.86
C THR A 16 6.93 14.44 13.74
N ALA A 17 5.67 14.04 13.89
CA ALA A 17 4.95 13.31 12.85
C ALA A 17 4.88 14.11 11.53
N SER A 18 4.59 15.39 11.59
CA SER A 18 4.53 16.27 10.40
C SER A 18 5.89 16.37 9.70
N GLN A 19 6.98 16.43 10.45
CA GLN A 19 8.34 16.43 9.88
C GLN A 19 8.67 15.08 9.22
N ALA A 20 8.33 13.96 9.86
CA ALA A 20 8.54 12.62 9.31
C ALA A 20 7.75 12.40 8.01
N ILE A 21 6.50 12.89 7.92
CA ILE A 21 5.67 12.84 6.71
C ILE A 21 6.29 13.65 5.57
N LEU A 22 6.77 14.86 5.85
CA LEU A 22 7.40 15.72 4.84
C LEU A 22 8.69 15.15 4.32
N LYS A 23 9.56 14.67 5.22
CA LYS A 23 10.84 14.05 4.84
C LYS A 23 10.62 12.73 4.10
N GLY A 24 9.62 11.94 4.49
CA GLY A 24 9.30 10.62 3.93
C GLY A 24 10.34 9.54 4.24
N LEU A 25 11.62 9.89 4.27
CA LEU A 25 12.77 9.04 4.54
C LEU A 25 13.77 9.81 5.41
N ALA A 26 14.45 9.13 6.34
CA ALA A 26 15.49 9.74 7.13
C ALA A 26 16.78 9.98 6.30
N GLU A 27 17.60 10.94 6.72
CA GLU A 27 18.82 11.34 5.98
C GLU A 27 19.87 10.22 5.86
N ASP A 28 19.86 9.28 6.83
CA ASP A 28 20.71 8.09 6.83
C ASP A 28 20.16 6.93 5.96
N GLY A 29 19.04 7.16 5.27
CA GLY A 29 18.35 6.17 4.46
C GLY A 29 17.49 5.19 5.27
N GLY A 30 17.37 5.38 6.58
CA GLY A 30 16.47 4.61 7.45
C GLY A 30 15.02 5.05 7.37
N LEU A 31 14.12 4.22 7.84
CA LEU A 31 12.69 4.50 7.85
C LEU A 31 12.27 5.15 9.17
N PHE A 32 11.36 6.12 9.12
CA PHE A 32 10.81 6.68 10.34
C PHE A 32 9.90 5.69 11.05
N VAL A 33 10.13 5.53 12.35
CA VAL A 33 9.31 4.73 13.29
C VAL A 33 8.92 5.57 14.49
N PRO A 34 7.71 5.38 15.05
CA PRO A 34 7.32 6.07 16.28
C PRO A 34 8.14 5.50 17.46
N ASP A 35 8.47 6.33 18.44
CA ASP A 35 9.19 5.94 19.67
C ASP A 35 8.47 4.81 20.43
N SER A 36 7.15 4.72 20.28
CA SER A 36 6.34 3.61 20.80
C SER A 36 5.08 3.42 19.96
N ILE A 37 4.52 2.22 19.96
CA ILE A 37 3.18 1.98 19.42
C ILE A 37 2.19 2.30 20.54
N PRO A 38 1.33 3.33 20.39
CA PRO A 38 0.38 3.71 21.43
C PRO A 38 -0.74 2.67 21.56
N ALA A 39 -1.23 2.48 22.78
CA ALA A 39 -2.46 1.73 22.99
C ALA A 39 -3.67 2.54 22.50
N LEU A 40 -4.71 1.85 22.02
CA LEU A 40 -6.01 2.49 21.78
C LEU A 40 -6.54 3.10 23.09
N ASP A 41 -7.02 4.32 23.02
CA ASP A 41 -7.66 5.01 24.14
C ASP A 41 -9.20 4.91 24.11
N VAL A 42 -9.77 4.39 23.01
CA VAL A 42 -11.16 3.98 22.87
C VAL A 42 -11.34 2.53 23.31
N LYS A 43 -12.44 2.22 24.01
CA LYS A 43 -12.73 0.84 24.40
C LYS A 43 -13.11 -0.02 23.22
N LEU A 44 -12.74 -1.31 23.26
CA LEU A 44 -13.01 -2.23 22.17
C LEU A 44 -14.51 -2.34 21.83
N GLU A 45 -15.37 -2.37 22.84
CA GLU A 45 -16.83 -2.42 22.64
C GLU A 45 -17.39 -1.20 21.91
N ASP A 46 -16.78 -0.02 22.11
CA ASP A 46 -17.23 1.23 21.49
C ASP A 46 -16.88 1.28 19.98
N LEU A 47 -15.89 0.48 19.53
CA LEU A 47 -15.51 0.41 18.12
C LEU A 47 -16.70 0.01 17.21
N ALA A 48 -17.65 -0.79 17.73
CA ALA A 48 -18.83 -1.22 16.98
C ALA A 48 -19.74 -0.06 16.55
N GLY A 49 -19.68 1.08 17.24
CA GLY A 49 -20.50 2.25 16.97
C GLY A 49 -19.85 3.27 16.03
N LEU A 50 -18.53 3.14 15.77
CA LEU A 50 -17.78 4.14 15.00
C LEU A 50 -17.93 3.95 13.49
N SER A 51 -18.06 5.06 12.78
CA SER A 51 -17.85 5.12 11.32
C SER A 51 -16.36 4.94 10.98
N TYR A 52 -16.06 4.75 9.69
CA TYR A 52 -14.66 4.69 9.25
C TYR A 52 -13.90 5.98 9.59
N GLN A 53 -14.52 7.15 9.36
CA GLN A 53 -13.90 8.45 9.62
C GLN A 53 -13.65 8.68 11.12
N GLU A 54 -14.57 8.27 11.98
CA GLU A 54 -14.38 8.33 13.44
C GLU A 54 -13.28 7.39 13.90
N THR A 55 -13.26 6.15 13.39
CA THR A 55 -12.15 5.20 13.63
C THR A 55 -10.81 5.76 13.15
N ALA A 56 -10.80 6.41 11.98
CA ALA A 56 -9.59 7.06 11.46
C ALA A 56 -9.07 8.15 12.40
N TYR A 57 -9.96 8.97 12.95
CA TYR A 57 -9.56 9.98 13.93
C TYR A 57 -9.01 9.34 15.21
N GLU A 58 -9.71 8.37 15.79
CA GLU A 58 -9.29 7.70 17.03
C GLU A 58 -7.91 7.03 16.92
N VAL A 59 -7.62 6.42 15.76
CA VAL A 59 -6.33 5.79 15.50
C VAL A 59 -5.24 6.82 15.20
N MET A 60 -5.50 7.71 14.23
CA MET A 60 -4.47 8.59 13.69
C MET A 60 -4.03 9.69 14.68
N LYS A 61 -4.93 10.18 15.55
CA LYS A 61 -4.58 11.17 16.60
C LYS A 61 -3.47 10.68 17.53
N LEU A 62 -3.38 9.35 17.72
CA LEU A 62 -2.37 8.74 18.59
C LEU A 62 -0.96 8.77 17.97
N PHE A 63 -0.87 8.72 16.65
CA PHE A 63 0.40 8.76 15.90
C PHE A 63 0.78 10.17 15.44
N LEU A 64 -0.22 11.02 15.15
CA LEU A 64 -0.03 12.35 14.57
C LEU A 64 -0.23 13.44 15.66
N GLY A 65 0.47 13.29 16.77
CA GLY A 65 0.25 14.08 17.97
C GLY A 65 0.61 15.57 17.87
N ASP A 66 1.23 16.03 16.79
CA ASP A 66 1.48 17.43 16.50
C ASP A 66 0.41 18.06 15.56
N PHE A 67 -0.56 17.26 15.08
CA PHE A 67 -1.75 17.78 14.40
C PHE A 67 -2.82 18.17 15.41
N THR A 68 -3.50 19.29 15.18
CA THR A 68 -4.71 19.61 15.95
C THR A 68 -5.87 18.71 15.54
N GLU A 69 -6.90 18.65 16.37
CA GLU A 69 -8.12 17.91 16.06
C GLU A 69 -8.77 18.40 14.76
N GLU A 70 -8.85 19.72 14.56
CA GLU A 70 -9.43 20.32 13.37
C GLU A 70 -8.64 20.00 12.12
N GLU A 71 -7.29 20.07 12.18
CA GLU A 71 -6.41 19.72 11.08
C GLU A 71 -6.58 18.26 10.68
N LEU A 72 -6.56 17.35 11.65
CA LEU A 72 -6.68 15.92 11.37
C LEU A 72 -8.06 15.54 10.84
N LYS A 73 -9.13 16.07 11.45
CA LYS A 73 -10.50 15.87 10.95
C LYS A 73 -10.72 16.46 9.58
N ALA A 74 -10.06 17.59 9.24
CA ALA A 74 -10.10 18.14 7.87
C ALA A 74 -9.41 17.21 6.87
N CYS A 75 -8.24 16.65 7.19
CA CYS A 75 -7.55 15.66 6.36
C CYS A 75 -8.43 14.41 6.13
N ILE A 76 -9.05 13.90 7.19
CA ILE A 76 -9.91 12.70 7.12
C ILE A 76 -11.14 12.96 6.25
N ARG A 77 -11.84 14.10 6.43
CA ARG A 77 -13.00 14.46 5.60
C ARG A 77 -12.64 14.66 4.12
N GLY A 78 -11.47 15.25 3.86
CA GLY A 78 -11.00 15.44 2.49
C GLY A 78 -10.60 14.14 1.79
N ALA A 79 -10.25 13.11 2.54
CA ALA A 79 -9.80 11.83 2.02
C ALA A 79 -10.91 10.79 1.87
N TYR A 80 -11.72 10.61 2.89
CA TYR A 80 -12.71 9.53 2.99
C TYR A 80 -14.14 10.09 2.85
N ASP A 81 -14.51 10.42 1.64
CA ASP A 81 -15.79 11.03 1.23
C ASP A 81 -16.43 10.21 0.09
N ASP A 82 -17.21 10.84 -0.76
CA ASP A 82 -17.86 10.27 -1.96
C ASP A 82 -16.90 9.81 -3.07
N LYS A 83 -15.59 9.96 -2.87
CA LYS A 83 -14.57 9.32 -3.70
C LYS A 83 -14.56 7.80 -3.58
N PHE A 84 -15.10 7.28 -2.48
CA PHE A 84 -15.35 5.86 -2.28
C PHE A 84 -16.79 5.53 -2.67
N ASP A 85 -16.99 4.41 -3.35
CA ASP A 85 -18.30 4.00 -3.87
C ASP A 85 -19.23 3.38 -2.81
N THR A 86 -18.75 3.30 -1.56
CA THR A 86 -19.50 2.87 -0.38
C THR A 86 -19.24 3.76 0.84
N SER A 87 -20.27 4.04 1.61
CA SER A 87 -20.17 4.82 2.85
C SER A 87 -19.39 4.10 3.96
N GLU A 88 -19.26 2.78 3.89
CA GLU A 88 -18.45 1.99 4.82
C GLU A 88 -16.94 2.15 4.56
N ILE A 89 -16.53 2.70 3.41
CA ILE A 89 -15.15 2.90 2.95
C ILE A 89 -14.37 1.57 2.81
N ALA A 90 -14.39 0.72 3.82
CA ALA A 90 -13.74 -0.60 3.86
C ALA A 90 -14.71 -1.64 4.41
N PRO A 91 -15.73 -2.06 3.63
CA PRO A 91 -16.72 -3.03 4.09
C PRO A 91 -16.10 -4.40 4.35
N LEU A 92 -16.71 -5.11 5.30
CA LEU A 92 -16.32 -6.47 5.65
C LEU A 92 -17.39 -7.46 5.18
N VAL A 93 -17.05 -8.31 4.22
CA VAL A 93 -17.96 -9.26 3.56
C VAL A 93 -17.63 -10.68 4.01
N LYS A 94 -18.64 -11.43 4.49
CA LYS A 94 -18.47 -12.83 4.91
C LYS A 94 -18.72 -13.76 3.73
N LYS A 95 -17.71 -14.53 3.32
CA LYS A 95 -17.79 -15.51 2.24
C LYS A 95 -16.98 -16.76 2.60
N ASP A 96 -17.52 -17.94 2.35
CA ASP A 96 -16.89 -19.24 2.57
C ASP A 96 -16.10 -19.39 3.89
N GLY A 97 -16.69 -18.92 4.98
CA GLY A 97 -16.11 -19.04 6.32
C GLY A 97 -15.06 -17.98 6.71
N ALA A 98 -14.63 -17.15 5.77
CA ALA A 98 -13.74 -16.01 6.02
C ALA A 98 -14.47 -14.67 5.90
N TYR A 99 -13.79 -13.60 6.36
CA TYR A 99 -14.26 -12.23 6.26
C TYR A 99 -13.31 -11.44 5.36
N TYR A 100 -13.78 -11.05 4.18
CA TYR A 100 -13.03 -10.26 3.22
C TYR A 100 -13.18 -8.78 3.55
N LEU A 101 -12.08 -8.16 3.93
CA LEU A 101 -11.99 -6.71 4.15
C LEU A 101 -11.70 -6.05 2.80
N GLU A 102 -12.75 -5.54 2.17
CA GLU A 102 -12.67 -4.96 0.83
C GLU A 102 -12.07 -3.55 0.88
N LEU A 103 -10.83 -3.42 0.45
CA LEU A 103 -10.03 -2.18 0.49
C LEU A 103 -9.96 -1.47 -0.87
N PHE A 104 -10.85 -1.82 -1.80
CA PHE A 104 -10.76 -1.41 -3.20
C PHE A 104 -11.93 -0.53 -3.68
N HIS A 105 -12.65 0.09 -2.76
CA HIS A 105 -13.80 0.94 -3.08
C HIS A 105 -13.43 2.40 -3.44
N GLY A 106 -12.14 2.72 -3.46
CA GLY A 106 -11.64 4.04 -3.83
C GLY A 106 -11.48 4.25 -5.34
N LYS A 107 -11.02 5.45 -5.73
CA LYS A 107 -10.91 5.91 -7.14
C LYS A 107 -10.05 5.02 -8.04
N THR A 108 -9.13 4.25 -7.51
CA THR A 108 -8.25 3.40 -8.33
C THR A 108 -8.50 1.91 -8.12
N ILE A 109 -9.55 1.60 -7.36
CA ILE A 109 -10.03 0.24 -7.09
C ILE A 109 -8.94 -0.70 -6.53
N ALA A 110 -8.07 -0.15 -5.66
CA ALA A 110 -7.04 -0.89 -4.94
C ALA A 110 -6.79 -0.29 -3.55
N PHE A 111 -6.31 -1.09 -2.60
CA PHE A 111 -6.06 -0.70 -1.20
C PHE A 111 -5.14 0.52 -1.04
N LYS A 112 -4.35 0.82 -2.06
CA LYS A 112 -3.45 1.97 -2.05
C LYS A 112 -4.20 3.29 -1.89
N ASP A 113 -5.46 3.35 -2.32
CA ASP A 113 -6.35 4.50 -2.13
C ASP A 113 -6.57 4.82 -0.65
N MET A 114 -6.59 3.81 0.22
CA MET A 114 -6.80 4.00 1.67
C MET A 114 -5.77 4.92 2.31
N ALA A 115 -4.55 4.93 1.79
CA ALA A 115 -3.47 5.79 2.29
C ALA A 115 -3.16 6.96 1.34
N LEU A 116 -3.28 6.77 0.02
CA LEU A 116 -2.95 7.82 -0.95
C LEU A 116 -4.05 8.88 -1.11
N SER A 117 -5.28 8.59 -0.68
CA SER A 117 -6.33 9.62 -0.60
C SER A 117 -6.08 10.64 0.51
N ILE A 118 -5.47 10.24 1.63
CA ILE A 118 -5.23 11.14 2.77
C ILE A 118 -3.82 11.76 2.76
N LEU A 119 -2.83 11.09 2.18
CA LEU A 119 -1.44 11.55 2.19
C LEU A 119 -1.26 12.99 1.70
N PRO A 120 -1.91 13.45 0.62
CA PRO A 120 -1.78 14.84 0.16
C PRO A 120 -2.21 15.85 1.21
N TYR A 121 -3.30 15.59 1.91
CA TYR A 121 -3.80 16.47 2.98
C TYR A 121 -2.86 16.47 4.20
N LEU A 122 -2.33 15.31 4.56
CA LEU A 122 -1.32 15.21 5.62
C LEU A 122 -0.04 15.97 5.23
N MET A 123 0.43 15.85 3.99
CA MET A 123 1.62 16.55 3.49
C MET A 123 1.43 18.07 3.46
N THR A 124 0.33 18.57 2.93
CA THR A 124 0.08 20.01 2.85
C THR A 124 -0.13 20.64 4.24
N THR A 125 -0.79 19.93 5.14
CA THR A 125 -0.91 20.34 6.56
C THR A 125 0.46 20.34 7.22
N SER A 126 1.27 19.30 7.00
CA SER A 126 2.65 19.22 7.51
C SER A 126 3.52 20.35 7.00
N ALA A 127 3.42 20.70 5.71
CA ALA A 127 4.13 21.82 5.12
C ALA A 127 3.80 23.14 5.82
N LYS A 128 2.51 23.42 6.01
CA LYS A 128 2.05 24.62 6.73
C LYS A 128 2.61 24.67 8.15
N LYS A 129 2.55 23.55 8.88
CA LYS A 129 3.04 23.46 10.28
C LYS A 129 4.55 23.72 10.38
N ASN A 130 5.31 23.32 9.39
CA ASN A 130 6.78 23.47 9.37
C ASN A 130 7.24 24.72 8.60
N GLY A 131 6.32 25.62 8.24
CA GLY A 131 6.65 26.89 7.57
C GLY A 131 7.21 26.72 6.15
N VAL A 132 6.99 25.55 5.52
CA VAL A 132 7.38 25.28 4.15
C VAL A 132 6.49 26.07 3.21
N LYS A 133 7.12 26.86 2.32
CA LYS A 133 6.43 27.71 1.34
C LYS A 133 6.46 27.11 -0.07
N ASN A 134 7.39 26.19 -0.31
CA ASN A 134 7.57 25.56 -1.60
C ASN A 134 6.40 24.63 -1.91
N GLU A 135 6.02 24.57 -3.17
CA GLU A 135 5.12 23.56 -3.70
C GLU A 135 5.78 22.18 -3.64
N ILE A 136 5.03 21.18 -3.16
CA ILE A 136 5.55 19.83 -3.01
C ILE A 136 5.38 19.09 -4.34
N VAL A 137 6.50 18.72 -4.94
CA VAL A 137 6.54 17.92 -6.17
C VAL A 137 6.73 16.46 -5.80
N ILE A 138 5.69 15.66 -6.02
CA ILE A 138 5.76 14.21 -5.88
C ILE A 138 6.35 13.63 -7.15
N LEU A 139 7.48 12.97 -7.01
CA LEU A 139 8.15 12.28 -8.10
C LEU A 139 8.14 10.79 -7.81
N THR A 140 7.61 9.98 -8.73
CA THR A 140 7.52 8.54 -8.53
C THR A 140 7.71 7.75 -9.83
N ALA A 141 8.32 6.57 -9.70
CA ALA A 141 8.30 5.53 -10.73
C ALA A 141 7.27 4.47 -10.35
N THR A 142 6.57 3.94 -11.32
CA THR A 142 5.53 2.94 -11.09
C THR A 142 5.56 1.80 -12.11
N SER A 143 5.18 0.62 -11.64
CA SER A 143 4.81 -0.52 -12.49
C SER A 143 3.29 -0.61 -12.72
N GLY A 144 2.52 0.46 -12.36
CA GLY A 144 1.08 0.56 -12.59
C GLY A 144 0.32 1.15 -11.39
N ASP A 145 -0.05 0.34 -10.41
CA ASP A 145 -1.01 0.68 -9.34
C ASP A 145 -0.64 1.87 -8.45
N THR A 146 0.61 1.90 -7.98
CA THR A 146 1.03 2.95 -7.04
C THR A 146 1.03 4.33 -7.70
N GLY A 147 1.50 4.41 -8.95
CA GLY A 147 1.50 5.66 -9.70
C GLY A 147 0.09 6.17 -9.96
N LYS A 148 -0.81 5.28 -10.39
CA LYS A 148 -2.22 5.66 -10.60
C LYS A 148 -2.89 6.13 -9.31
N ALA A 149 -2.69 5.42 -8.20
CA ALA A 149 -3.28 5.81 -6.92
C ALA A 149 -2.69 7.14 -6.39
N ALA A 150 -1.39 7.38 -6.60
CA ALA A 150 -0.77 8.66 -6.28
C ALA A 150 -1.33 9.80 -7.18
N LEU A 151 -1.44 9.59 -8.49
CA LEU A 151 -2.05 10.56 -9.40
C LEU A 151 -3.47 10.94 -8.96
N ALA A 152 -4.31 9.95 -8.67
CA ALA A 152 -5.68 10.18 -8.25
C ALA A 152 -5.78 10.87 -6.87
N GLY A 153 -4.88 10.55 -5.95
CA GLY A 153 -4.84 11.15 -4.61
C GLY A 153 -4.37 12.61 -4.61
N PHE A 154 -3.36 12.93 -5.42
CA PHE A 154 -2.77 14.28 -5.51
C PHE A 154 -3.46 15.19 -6.55
N ALA A 155 -4.36 14.65 -7.39
CA ALA A 155 -5.05 15.44 -8.41
C ALA A 155 -5.77 16.64 -7.80
N ASP A 156 -5.45 17.85 -8.30
CA ASP A 156 -6.02 19.13 -7.89
C ASP A 156 -5.88 19.48 -6.40
N VAL A 157 -4.96 18.83 -5.66
CA VAL A 157 -4.65 19.22 -4.27
C VAL A 157 -3.73 20.45 -4.28
N PRO A 158 -4.19 21.60 -3.75
CA PRO A 158 -3.42 22.83 -3.78
C PRO A 158 -2.06 22.71 -3.08
N GLY A 159 -1.01 23.28 -3.68
CA GLY A 159 0.36 23.26 -3.15
C GLY A 159 1.10 21.96 -3.41
N THR A 160 0.56 21.12 -4.30
CA THR A 160 1.22 19.90 -4.76
C THR A 160 1.25 19.79 -6.27
N SER A 161 2.29 19.15 -6.80
CA SER A 161 2.39 18.70 -8.19
C SER A 161 2.86 17.26 -8.20
N ILE A 162 2.44 16.46 -9.17
CA ILE A 162 2.85 15.06 -9.26
C ILE A 162 3.33 14.72 -10.67
N ILE A 163 4.48 14.04 -10.73
CA ILE A 163 5.09 13.53 -11.95
C ILE A 163 5.31 12.02 -11.77
N VAL A 164 4.68 11.23 -12.61
CA VAL A 164 4.77 9.77 -12.59
C VAL A 164 5.47 9.27 -13.84
N PHE A 165 6.55 8.53 -13.65
CA PHE A 165 7.24 7.80 -14.69
C PHE A 165 6.80 6.34 -14.72
N TYR A 166 6.52 5.81 -15.91
CA TYR A 166 6.20 4.40 -16.09
C TYR A 166 6.93 3.84 -17.33
N PRO A 167 7.31 2.55 -17.34
CA PRO A 167 7.90 1.93 -18.53
C PRO A 167 6.81 1.77 -19.59
N LYS A 168 6.99 2.42 -20.74
CA LYS A 168 6.11 2.25 -21.90
C LYS A 168 6.17 0.79 -22.34
N ASN A 169 5.05 0.11 -22.43
CA ASN A 169 4.90 -1.33 -22.67
C ASN A 169 5.24 -2.23 -21.45
N GLY A 170 5.43 -1.68 -20.26
CA GLY A 170 5.72 -2.43 -19.02
C GLY A 170 4.57 -2.47 -18.01
N VAL A 171 3.36 -2.04 -18.42
CA VAL A 171 2.14 -2.04 -17.60
C VAL A 171 0.98 -2.60 -18.41
N SER A 172 -0.10 -3.07 -17.75
CA SER A 172 -1.26 -3.57 -18.49
C SER A 172 -1.97 -2.44 -19.25
N PRO A 173 -2.69 -2.73 -20.36
CA PRO A 173 -3.42 -1.72 -21.13
C PRO A 173 -4.41 -0.92 -20.29
N ILE A 174 -5.12 -1.56 -19.35
CA ILE A 174 -6.04 -0.89 -18.42
C ILE A 174 -5.28 0.06 -17.50
N GLN A 175 -4.18 -0.38 -16.90
CA GLN A 175 -3.36 0.47 -16.01
C GLN A 175 -2.76 1.65 -16.76
N GLU A 176 -2.22 1.43 -17.98
CA GLU A 176 -1.70 2.50 -18.82
C GLU A 176 -2.80 3.52 -19.12
N LYS A 177 -3.95 3.06 -19.59
CA LYS A 177 -5.08 3.93 -19.91
C LYS A 177 -5.58 4.72 -18.70
N GLN A 178 -5.63 4.08 -17.51
CA GLN A 178 -5.96 4.77 -16.26
C GLN A 178 -5.00 5.93 -15.96
N MET A 179 -3.70 5.79 -16.23
CA MET A 179 -2.72 6.85 -16.02
C MET A 179 -2.83 7.94 -17.09
N LEU A 180 -2.86 7.56 -18.37
CA LEU A 180 -2.87 8.50 -19.48
C LEU A 180 -4.15 9.34 -19.58
N THR A 181 -5.24 8.89 -18.97
CA THR A 181 -6.53 9.62 -18.91
C THR A 181 -6.75 10.35 -17.59
N GLN A 182 -5.75 10.35 -16.67
CA GLN A 182 -5.87 11.01 -15.38
C GLN A 182 -6.11 12.52 -15.56
N LYS A 183 -7.18 13.03 -14.97
CA LYS A 183 -7.48 14.46 -14.87
C LYS A 183 -6.75 15.10 -13.69
N GLY A 184 -6.52 16.39 -13.77
CA GLY A 184 -5.90 17.22 -12.75
C GLY A 184 -4.86 18.15 -13.35
N GLU A 185 -4.95 19.45 -13.05
CA GLU A 185 -4.03 20.46 -13.62
C GLU A 185 -2.60 20.30 -13.12
N ASN A 186 -2.42 19.67 -11.94
CA ASN A 186 -1.14 19.44 -11.28
C ASN A 186 -0.60 18.02 -11.52
N THR A 187 -1.20 17.23 -12.43
CA THR A 187 -0.80 15.85 -12.71
C THR A 187 -0.01 15.73 -14.00
N ASN A 188 1.08 14.96 -13.99
CA ASN A 188 1.90 14.69 -15.15
C ASN A 188 2.27 13.21 -15.21
N VAL A 189 2.11 12.60 -16.39
CA VAL A 189 2.48 11.21 -16.64
C VAL A 189 3.46 11.15 -17.79
N VAL A 190 4.57 10.45 -17.61
CA VAL A 190 5.65 10.34 -18.59
C VAL A 190 5.98 8.87 -18.81
N GLY A 191 5.80 8.41 -20.04
CA GLY A 191 6.30 7.10 -20.47
C GLY A 191 7.80 7.15 -20.68
N ILE A 192 8.54 6.14 -20.26
CA ILE A 192 9.96 6.03 -20.57
C ILE A 192 10.23 4.88 -21.53
N VAL A 193 11.20 5.08 -22.43
CA VAL A 193 11.80 4.02 -23.20
C VAL A 193 12.84 3.33 -22.31
N GLY A 194 12.43 2.28 -21.62
CA GLY A 194 13.20 1.56 -20.62
C GLY A 194 12.31 0.63 -19.79
N ASN A 195 12.88 0.03 -18.77
CA ASN A 195 12.16 -0.82 -17.83
C ASN A 195 11.86 -0.10 -16.50
N PHE A 196 11.22 -0.80 -15.56
CA PHE A 196 10.87 -0.24 -14.26
C PHE A 196 12.10 0.16 -13.41
N ASP A 197 13.18 -0.61 -13.48
CA ASP A 197 14.42 -0.32 -12.75
C ASP A 197 15.11 0.95 -13.31
N ASP A 198 15.02 1.17 -14.62
CA ASP A 198 15.48 2.41 -15.25
C ASP A 198 14.69 3.62 -14.71
N ALA A 199 13.36 3.50 -14.62
CA ALA A 199 12.50 4.53 -14.07
C ALA A 199 12.83 4.83 -12.61
N GLN A 200 12.97 3.80 -11.77
CA GLN A 200 13.35 3.94 -10.36
C GLN A 200 14.72 4.60 -10.19
N THR A 201 15.69 4.17 -11.00
CA THR A 201 17.05 4.72 -10.97
C THR A 201 17.04 6.20 -11.33
N GLY A 202 16.32 6.60 -12.39
CA GLY A 202 16.18 7.99 -12.80
C GLY A 202 15.56 8.86 -11.69
N VAL A 203 14.46 8.40 -11.08
CA VAL A 203 13.82 9.08 -9.95
C VAL A 203 14.78 9.21 -8.76
N LYS A 204 15.49 8.14 -8.39
CA LYS A 204 16.45 8.16 -7.29
C LYS A 204 17.62 9.14 -7.55
N ASN A 205 18.10 9.18 -8.77
CA ASN A 205 19.18 10.12 -9.16
C ASN A 205 18.71 11.58 -9.00
N MET A 206 17.50 11.91 -9.42
CA MET A 206 16.92 13.25 -9.25
C MET A 206 16.75 13.64 -7.79
N PHE A 207 16.27 12.73 -6.92
CA PHE A 207 16.19 12.97 -5.46
C PHE A 207 17.56 13.26 -4.83
N ASN A 208 18.61 12.63 -5.33
CA ASN A 208 19.98 12.79 -4.82
C ASN A 208 20.74 13.98 -5.45
N SER A 209 20.18 14.64 -6.45
CA SER A 209 20.83 15.76 -7.14
C SER A 209 20.67 17.06 -6.35
N LYS A 210 21.76 17.48 -5.69
CA LYS A 210 21.80 18.76 -4.95
C LYS A 210 21.59 19.95 -5.89
N GLU A 211 22.19 19.92 -7.08
CA GLU A 211 22.04 20.98 -8.09
C GLU A 211 20.58 21.16 -8.49
N LEU A 212 19.87 20.05 -8.78
CA LEU A 212 18.46 20.09 -9.11
C LEU A 212 17.62 20.61 -7.94
N ALA A 213 17.90 20.15 -6.72
CA ALA A 213 17.21 20.61 -5.52
C ALA A 213 17.36 22.12 -5.28
N GLU A 214 18.57 22.69 -5.48
CA GLU A 214 18.81 24.14 -5.37
C GLU A 214 18.07 24.95 -6.46
N ARG A 215 17.98 24.42 -7.67
CA ARG A 215 17.24 25.07 -8.77
C ARG A 215 15.74 25.05 -8.51
N MET A 216 15.23 23.94 -8.01
CA MET A 216 13.83 23.79 -7.60
C MET A 216 13.47 24.75 -6.46
N ASP A 217 14.29 24.81 -5.41
CA ASP A 217 14.07 25.71 -4.28
C ASP A 217 13.99 27.19 -4.72
N LYS A 218 14.89 27.64 -5.61
CA LYS A 218 14.84 28.99 -6.19
C LYS A 218 13.55 29.31 -6.94
N LYS A 219 12.87 28.27 -7.44
CA LYS A 219 11.59 28.39 -8.17
C LYS A 219 10.38 28.11 -7.26
N GLY A 220 10.59 27.85 -5.99
CA GLY A 220 9.54 27.58 -5.03
C GLY A 220 9.02 26.14 -5.07
N TYR A 221 9.84 25.18 -5.51
CA TYR A 221 9.53 23.74 -5.53
C TYR A 221 10.41 22.94 -4.58
N GLN A 222 9.91 21.84 -4.08
CA GLN A 222 10.71 20.82 -3.40
C GLN A 222 10.17 19.42 -3.69
N PHE A 223 11.06 18.44 -3.81
CA PHE A 223 10.65 17.04 -3.92
C PHE A 223 10.13 16.49 -2.61
N SER A 224 9.13 15.60 -2.71
CA SER A 224 8.74 14.68 -1.66
C SER A 224 8.32 13.34 -2.25
N SER A 225 8.25 12.31 -1.39
CA SER A 225 7.96 10.94 -1.80
C SER A 225 6.63 10.45 -1.27
N ALA A 226 5.79 9.91 -2.17
CA ALA A 226 4.57 9.19 -1.85
C ALA A 226 4.78 7.67 -1.78
N ASN A 227 6.01 7.18 -1.66
CA ASN A 227 6.33 5.75 -1.58
C ASN A 227 5.77 5.09 -0.31
N SER A 228 5.64 3.76 -0.33
CA SER A 228 5.09 2.98 0.79
C SER A 228 5.88 3.08 2.09
N ILE A 229 7.15 3.54 2.01
CA ILE A 229 8.03 3.76 3.17
C ILE A 229 7.69 5.03 3.95
N ASN A 230 6.95 6.00 3.37
CA ASN A 230 6.51 7.19 4.09
C ASN A 230 5.56 6.79 5.24
N ILE A 231 5.84 7.30 6.45
CA ILE A 231 4.99 7.00 7.62
C ILE A 231 3.55 7.49 7.43
N GLY A 232 3.35 8.56 6.67
CA GLY A 232 2.02 9.07 6.28
C GLY A 232 1.23 8.10 5.38
N ARG A 233 1.87 7.03 4.86
CA ARG A 233 1.21 5.91 4.19
C ARG A 233 0.96 4.72 5.10
N LEU A 234 1.79 4.51 6.12
CA LEU A 234 1.63 3.40 7.06
C LEU A 234 0.49 3.65 8.04
N VAL A 235 0.48 4.82 8.68
CA VAL A 235 -0.48 5.14 9.74
C VAL A 235 -1.95 5.02 9.30
N PRO A 236 -2.37 5.52 8.12
CA PRO A 236 -3.76 5.34 7.66
C PRO A 236 -4.17 3.89 7.44
N GLN A 237 -3.22 2.99 7.21
CA GLN A 237 -3.52 1.57 7.01
C GLN A 237 -3.84 0.84 8.32
N ILE A 238 -3.45 1.36 9.47
CA ILE A 238 -3.82 0.80 10.77
C ILE A 238 -5.34 0.89 10.97
N VAL A 239 -5.93 1.95 10.46
CA VAL A 239 -7.36 2.30 10.64
C VAL A 239 -8.28 1.17 10.21
N TYR A 240 -8.09 0.60 9.03
CA TYR A 240 -9.03 -0.40 8.50
C TYR A 240 -8.96 -1.74 9.25
N TYR A 241 -7.88 -2.06 9.95
CA TYR A 241 -7.84 -3.24 10.81
C TYR A 241 -8.58 -3.02 12.12
N VAL A 242 -8.45 -1.84 12.72
CA VAL A 242 -9.25 -1.44 13.90
C VAL A 242 -10.74 -1.41 13.53
N TYR A 243 -11.06 -0.81 12.38
CA TYR A 243 -12.43 -0.74 11.87
C TYR A 243 -13.02 -2.13 11.57
N ALA A 244 -12.23 -3.03 10.97
CA ALA A 244 -12.67 -4.41 10.71
C ALA A 244 -13.05 -5.14 12.00
N TYR A 245 -12.29 -4.97 13.09
CA TYR A 245 -12.63 -5.54 14.39
C TYR A 245 -13.95 -4.95 14.92
N GLY A 246 -14.14 -3.63 14.80
CA GLY A 246 -15.40 -2.97 15.13
C GLY A 246 -16.60 -3.48 14.32
N GLN A 247 -16.41 -3.74 13.02
CA GLN A 247 -17.45 -4.31 12.17
C GLN A 247 -17.84 -5.76 12.60
N LEU A 248 -16.87 -6.58 12.99
CA LEU A 248 -17.14 -7.94 13.50
C LEU A 248 -17.96 -7.88 14.80
N LEU A 249 -17.63 -6.96 15.70
CA LEU A 249 -18.42 -6.73 16.93
C LEU A 249 -19.83 -6.24 16.60
N LYS A 250 -19.97 -5.26 15.72
CA LYS A 250 -21.26 -4.71 15.29
C LYS A 250 -22.20 -5.75 14.69
N LYS A 251 -21.64 -6.69 13.91
CA LYS A 251 -22.38 -7.77 13.28
C LYS A 251 -22.71 -8.93 14.26
N GLY A 252 -22.10 -8.94 15.46
CA GLY A 252 -22.24 -10.02 16.42
C GLY A 252 -21.50 -11.30 16.00
N ASP A 253 -20.56 -11.20 15.08
CA ASP A 253 -19.77 -12.34 14.60
C ASP A 253 -18.68 -12.75 15.59
N ILE A 254 -18.25 -11.83 16.49
CA ILE A 254 -17.33 -12.06 17.60
C ILE A 254 -17.85 -11.41 18.88
N THR A 255 -17.37 -11.90 20.01
CA THR A 255 -17.54 -11.23 21.33
C THR A 255 -16.37 -10.28 21.60
N CYS A 256 -16.59 -9.26 22.45
CA CYS A 256 -15.53 -8.31 22.79
C CYS A 256 -14.33 -9.02 23.43
N GLY A 257 -13.13 -8.78 22.91
CA GLY A 257 -11.91 -9.45 23.33
C GLY A 257 -11.64 -10.79 22.64
N GLU A 258 -12.56 -11.30 21.83
CA GLU A 258 -12.31 -12.52 21.05
C GLU A 258 -11.22 -12.29 20.04
N LYS A 259 -10.24 -13.20 20.02
CA LYS A 259 -9.09 -13.10 19.14
C LYS A 259 -9.40 -13.56 17.73
N ILE A 260 -8.99 -12.79 16.74
CA ILE A 260 -9.12 -13.08 15.32
C ILE A 260 -7.76 -13.32 14.66
N ASN A 261 -7.77 -13.96 13.49
CA ASN A 261 -6.61 -14.00 12.60
C ASN A 261 -6.75 -12.95 11.49
N VAL A 262 -5.61 -12.55 10.93
CA VAL A 262 -5.57 -11.66 9.76
C VAL A 262 -4.65 -12.28 8.72
N VAL A 263 -5.10 -12.38 7.47
CA VAL A 263 -4.31 -12.83 6.31
C VAL A 263 -4.11 -11.66 5.36
N VAL A 264 -2.87 -11.39 4.99
CA VAL A 264 -2.54 -10.22 4.16
C VAL A 264 -1.69 -10.62 2.97
N PRO A 265 -2.15 -10.35 1.73
CA PRO A 265 -1.30 -10.49 0.55
C PRO A 265 -0.19 -9.44 0.62
N THR A 266 1.06 -9.91 0.65
CA THR A 266 2.17 -9.09 1.12
C THR A 266 3.29 -8.97 0.08
N GLY A 267 3.58 -7.72 -0.33
CA GLY A 267 4.78 -7.33 -1.07
C GLY A 267 5.71 -6.50 -0.18
N ASN A 268 5.57 -5.17 -0.22
CA ASN A 268 6.42 -4.22 0.53
C ASN A 268 6.17 -4.15 2.04
N PHE A 269 5.48 -5.09 2.62
CA PHE A 269 5.21 -5.27 4.05
C PHE A 269 4.41 -4.16 4.74
N GLY A 270 4.04 -3.09 4.06
CA GLY A 270 3.33 -1.95 4.67
C GLY A 270 1.97 -2.34 5.24
N ASN A 271 1.18 -3.09 4.49
CA ASN A 271 -0.17 -3.51 4.87
C ASN A 271 -0.16 -4.44 6.10
N ILE A 272 0.62 -5.51 6.09
CA ILE A 272 0.69 -6.44 7.24
C ILE A 272 1.35 -5.79 8.46
N LEU A 273 2.30 -4.87 8.27
CA LEU A 273 2.88 -4.09 9.35
C LEU A 273 1.83 -3.20 10.04
N ALA A 274 0.89 -2.64 9.27
CA ALA A 274 -0.24 -1.90 9.83
C ALA A 274 -1.15 -2.79 10.69
N ALA A 275 -1.39 -4.04 10.28
CA ALA A 275 -2.09 -5.03 11.11
C ALA A 275 -1.30 -5.37 12.39
N TYR A 276 0.02 -5.48 12.29
CA TYR A 276 0.90 -5.66 13.44
C TYR A 276 0.83 -4.48 14.41
N TYR A 277 0.76 -3.25 13.89
CA TYR A 277 0.57 -2.07 14.74
C TYR A 277 -0.80 -2.10 15.41
N ALA A 278 -1.88 -2.42 14.69
CA ALA A 278 -3.22 -2.57 15.27
C ALA A 278 -3.25 -3.61 16.42
N LYS A 279 -2.57 -4.76 16.24
CA LYS A 279 -2.39 -5.76 17.29
C LYS A 279 -1.70 -5.18 18.52
N ASN A 280 -0.59 -4.47 18.33
CA ASN A 280 0.18 -3.87 19.42
C ASN A 280 -0.54 -2.66 20.07
N MET A 281 -1.51 -2.06 19.39
CA MET A 281 -2.43 -1.06 19.98
C MET A 281 -3.50 -1.69 20.87
N GLY A 282 -3.63 -3.00 20.90
CA GLY A 282 -4.58 -3.73 21.74
C GLY A 282 -5.77 -4.34 21.00
N VAL A 283 -5.81 -4.28 19.66
CA VAL A 283 -6.80 -5.05 18.89
C VAL A 283 -6.52 -6.54 19.06
N PRO A 284 -7.50 -7.36 19.43
CA PRO A 284 -7.29 -8.78 19.68
C PRO A 284 -7.04 -9.59 18.40
N ILE A 285 -5.84 -9.44 17.84
CA ILE A 285 -5.34 -10.23 16.71
C ILE A 285 -4.41 -11.31 17.27
N GLU A 286 -4.68 -12.58 16.95
CA GLU A 286 -3.84 -13.70 17.37
C GLU A 286 -2.64 -13.85 16.43
N THR A 287 -2.91 -14.13 15.17
CA THR A 287 -1.89 -14.44 14.18
C THR A 287 -2.05 -13.60 12.93
N LEU A 288 -0.93 -13.12 12.41
CA LEU A 288 -0.79 -12.43 11.14
C LEU A 288 -0.20 -13.40 10.11
N PHE A 289 -0.99 -13.77 9.12
CA PHE A 289 -0.54 -14.63 8.04
C PHE A 289 -0.01 -13.76 6.89
N CYS A 290 1.29 -13.87 6.65
CA CYS A 290 1.98 -13.19 5.55
C CYS A 290 1.90 -14.07 4.30
N ALA A 291 1.02 -13.72 3.38
CA ALA A 291 0.83 -14.44 2.13
C ALA A 291 1.72 -13.89 1.02
N SER A 292 2.55 -14.74 0.42
CA SER A 292 3.42 -14.45 -0.72
C SER A 292 2.92 -15.12 -1.99
N ASN A 293 3.23 -14.56 -3.16
CA ASN A 293 3.14 -15.29 -4.43
C ASN A 293 4.43 -16.10 -4.65
N GLU A 294 4.71 -16.52 -5.88
CA GLU A 294 5.91 -17.31 -6.20
C GLU A 294 7.23 -16.57 -5.88
N ASN A 295 7.22 -15.24 -5.80
CA ASN A 295 8.30 -14.44 -5.23
C ASN A 295 8.28 -14.52 -3.69
N LYS A 296 8.49 -15.70 -3.15
CA LYS A 296 8.26 -16.05 -1.75
C LYS A 296 9.40 -15.71 -0.78
N VAL A 297 10.09 -14.59 -1.01
CA VAL A 297 11.20 -14.15 -0.15
C VAL A 297 10.77 -13.97 1.32
N LEU A 298 9.57 -13.45 1.55
CA LEU A 298 9.04 -13.29 2.91
C LEU A 298 8.67 -14.63 3.55
N TYR A 299 8.04 -15.54 2.79
CA TYR A 299 7.76 -16.89 3.28
C TYR A 299 9.04 -17.56 3.75
N ASP A 300 10.08 -17.58 2.93
CA ASP A 300 11.37 -18.20 3.27
C ASP A 300 12.01 -17.52 4.49
N PHE A 301 11.92 -16.18 4.59
CA PHE A 301 12.39 -15.44 5.76
C PHE A 301 11.68 -15.86 7.05
N PHE A 302 10.35 -15.95 7.04
CA PHE A 302 9.60 -16.38 8.23
C PHE A 302 9.89 -17.84 8.63
N GLN A 303 10.25 -18.70 7.67
CA GLN A 303 10.61 -20.09 7.96
C GLN A 303 12.03 -20.24 8.54
N THR A 304 12.97 -19.42 8.07
CA THR A 304 14.40 -19.65 8.35
C THR A 304 15.04 -18.56 9.21
N GLY A 305 14.50 -17.35 9.21
CA GLY A 305 15.15 -16.16 9.76
C GLY A 305 16.21 -15.56 8.82
N LYS A 306 16.41 -16.14 7.64
CA LYS A 306 17.32 -15.64 6.62
C LYS A 306 16.57 -14.92 5.52
N TYR A 307 16.93 -13.66 5.27
CA TYR A 307 16.44 -12.89 4.13
C TYR A 307 17.46 -12.95 3.00
N ASP A 308 17.05 -13.46 1.83
CA ASP A 308 17.92 -13.62 0.68
C ASP A 308 17.23 -13.11 -0.59
N ARG A 309 17.76 -12.00 -1.18
CA ARG A 309 17.26 -11.42 -2.44
C ARG A 309 17.94 -12.00 -3.69
N LYS A 310 18.94 -12.87 -3.54
CA LYS A 310 19.70 -13.49 -4.64
C LYS A 310 18.92 -14.65 -5.24
N ARG A 311 17.82 -14.33 -5.89
CA ARG A 311 16.92 -15.29 -6.53
C ARG A 311 16.37 -14.72 -7.83
N GLU A 312 15.84 -15.59 -8.68
CA GLU A 312 15.15 -15.18 -9.87
C GLU A 312 13.91 -14.34 -9.54
N PHE A 313 13.69 -13.29 -10.30
CA PHE A 313 12.47 -12.48 -10.23
C PHE A 313 11.42 -13.08 -11.15
N ILE A 314 10.27 -13.42 -10.61
CA ILE A 314 9.19 -14.09 -11.35
C ILE A 314 8.08 -13.05 -11.58
N LEU A 315 7.67 -12.88 -12.84
CA LEU A 315 6.49 -12.08 -13.16
C LEU A 315 5.24 -12.95 -12.97
N THR A 316 4.34 -12.48 -12.10
CA THR A 316 3.13 -13.23 -11.75
C THR A 316 1.85 -12.46 -12.11
N SER A 317 0.71 -13.11 -11.95
CA SER A 317 -0.62 -12.50 -12.09
C SER A 317 -0.96 -11.52 -10.92
N SER A 318 -0.17 -11.51 -9.84
CA SER A 318 -0.31 -10.63 -8.68
C SER A 318 0.86 -9.63 -8.55
N PRO A 319 1.04 -8.70 -9.51
CA PRO A 319 2.27 -7.93 -9.69
C PRO A 319 2.63 -7.01 -8.53
N SER A 320 1.69 -6.59 -7.68
CA SER A 320 2.00 -5.78 -6.49
C SER A 320 2.77 -6.55 -5.41
N MET A 321 2.85 -7.87 -5.55
CA MET A 321 3.60 -8.77 -4.67
C MET A 321 4.92 -9.26 -5.31
N ASP A 322 5.20 -8.90 -6.57
CA ASP A 322 6.45 -9.23 -7.27
C ASP A 322 7.57 -8.37 -6.73
N ILE A 323 8.23 -8.85 -5.70
CA ILE A 323 9.33 -8.15 -5.02
C ILE A 323 10.47 -9.10 -4.64
N LEU A 324 11.69 -8.58 -4.66
CA LEU A 324 12.86 -9.22 -4.06
C LEU A 324 13.29 -8.54 -2.76
N ILE A 325 12.92 -7.27 -2.59
CA ILE A 325 13.18 -6.49 -1.37
C ILE A 325 11.86 -5.95 -0.83
N SER A 326 11.53 -6.37 0.38
CA SER A 326 10.33 -5.93 1.10
C SER A 326 10.67 -4.76 2.01
N SER A 327 10.41 -3.53 1.53
CA SER A 327 10.98 -2.30 2.10
C SER A 327 10.55 -2.02 3.54
N ASN A 328 9.26 -2.22 3.90
CA ASN A 328 8.80 -1.94 5.27
C ASN A 328 9.12 -3.04 6.27
N LEU A 329 9.65 -4.18 5.83
CA LEU A 329 10.15 -5.22 6.73
C LEU A 329 11.24 -4.67 7.66
N GLU A 330 12.00 -3.67 7.21
CA GLU A 330 13.00 -2.99 8.03
C GLU A 330 12.42 -2.45 9.36
N ARG A 331 11.15 -1.99 9.36
CA ARG A 331 10.49 -1.54 10.59
C ARG A 331 10.21 -2.68 11.57
N LEU A 332 9.87 -3.86 11.07
CA LEU A 332 9.76 -5.06 11.91
C LEU A 332 11.12 -5.51 12.42
N ILE A 333 12.14 -5.54 11.55
CA ILE A 333 13.53 -5.87 11.93
C ILE A 333 14.01 -4.96 13.06
N TYR A 334 13.78 -3.66 12.95
CA TYR A 334 14.11 -2.71 14.02
C TYR A 334 13.45 -3.06 15.35
N ARG A 335 12.15 -3.39 15.34
CA ARG A 335 11.40 -3.77 16.54
C ARG A 335 11.94 -5.05 17.18
N ILE A 336 12.13 -6.11 16.40
CA ILE A 336 12.62 -7.40 16.91
C ILE A 336 14.12 -7.39 17.28
N ALA A 337 14.88 -6.41 16.76
CA ALA A 337 16.26 -6.15 17.15
C ALA A 337 16.37 -5.44 18.52
N GLY A 338 15.24 -5.22 19.22
CA GLY A 338 15.20 -4.47 20.47
C GLY A 338 15.31 -2.97 20.28
N GLU A 339 14.84 -2.46 19.12
CA GLU A 339 14.92 -1.06 18.73
C GLU A 339 16.36 -0.52 18.63
N ASP A 340 17.29 -1.41 18.28
CA ASP A 340 18.70 -1.10 18.08
C ASP A 340 18.97 -0.67 16.63
N PRO A 341 19.23 0.62 16.39
CA PRO A 341 19.43 1.13 15.04
C PRO A 341 20.74 0.65 14.41
N GLN A 342 21.76 0.31 15.22
CA GLN A 342 23.05 -0.16 14.70
C GLN A 342 22.92 -1.59 14.16
N LYS A 343 22.21 -2.46 14.89
CA LYS A 343 21.91 -3.82 14.41
C LYS A 343 21.06 -3.77 13.14
N THR A 344 20.04 -2.92 13.12
CA THR A 344 19.19 -2.75 11.94
C THR A 344 20.01 -2.27 10.75
N LYS A 345 20.84 -1.26 10.95
CA LYS A 345 21.72 -0.73 9.89
C LYS A 345 22.65 -1.80 9.33
N GLN A 346 23.29 -2.62 10.20
CA GLN A 346 24.17 -3.71 9.77
C GLN A 346 23.44 -4.71 8.86
N MET A 347 22.20 -5.08 9.18
CA MET A 347 21.40 -6.00 8.35
C MET A 347 21.01 -5.36 7.02
N MET A 348 20.63 -4.07 7.01
CA MET A 348 20.30 -3.36 5.77
C MET A 348 21.54 -3.14 4.88
N ASP A 349 22.70 -2.88 5.47
CA ASP A 349 23.98 -2.78 4.75
C ASP A 349 24.37 -4.15 4.15
N ALA A 350 24.17 -5.25 4.90
CA ALA A 350 24.40 -6.62 4.41
C ALA A 350 23.45 -6.95 3.25
N LEU A 351 22.16 -6.60 3.36
CA LEU A 351 21.20 -6.79 2.28
C LEU A 351 21.59 -6.01 1.02
N SER A 352 22.08 -4.79 1.19
CA SER A 352 22.48 -3.95 0.06
C SER A 352 23.76 -4.44 -0.61
N GLY A 353 24.77 -4.82 0.18
CA GLY A 353 26.10 -5.22 -0.29
C GLY A 353 26.20 -6.71 -0.65
N GLN A 354 25.73 -7.59 0.23
CA GLN A 354 25.85 -9.06 0.07
C GLN A 354 24.58 -9.69 -0.51
N GLY A 355 23.44 -8.98 -0.49
CA GLY A 355 22.16 -9.46 -0.96
C GLY A 355 21.40 -10.33 0.03
N GLU A 356 21.90 -10.51 1.25
CA GLU A 356 21.27 -11.34 2.29
C GLU A 356 21.63 -10.88 3.69
N TYR A 357 20.83 -11.26 4.68
CA TYR A 357 21.14 -11.19 6.10
C TYR A 357 20.39 -12.30 6.84
N GLU A 358 20.83 -12.62 8.05
CA GLU A 358 20.17 -13.55 8.95
C GLU A 358 19.94 -12.87 10.31
N ILE A 359 18.75 -13.06 10.87
CA ILE A 359 18.40 -12.56 12.20
C ILE A 359 18.86 -13.56 13.28
N THR A 360 19.14 -13.04 14.47
CA THR A 360 19.58 -13.87 15.60
C THR A 360 18.43 -14.71 16.16
N GLU A 361 18.75 -15.78 16.90
CA GLU A 361 17.76 -16.61 17.60
C GLU A 361 16.89 -15.79 18.59
N GLU A 362 17.45 -14.74 19.18
CA GLU A 362 16.69 -13.82 20.03
C GLU A 362 15.66 -13.03 19.23
N MET A 363 16.05 -12.54 18.06
CA MET A 363 15.13 -11.82 17.16
C MET A 363 14.02 -12.73 16.60
N LYS A 364 14.30 -14.02 16.36
CA LYS A 364 13.30 -15.00 15.90
C LYS A 364 12.13 -15.12 16.88
N LYS A 365 12.37 -14.94 18.19
CA LYS A 365 11.29 -14.91 19.18
C LYS A 365 10.30 -13.77 18.98
N GLY A 366 10.72 -12.67 18.37
CA GLY A 366 9.86 -11.54 18.01
C GLY A 366 8.99 -11.78 16.77
N LEU A 367 9.16 -12.90 16.05
CA LEU A 367 8.37 -13.27 14.89
C LEU A 367 7.16 -14.15 15.19
N THR A 368 6.90 -14.49 16.45
CA THR A 368 5.83 -15.42 16.86
C THR A 368 4.42 -14.96 16.48
N ASP A 369 4.24 -13.67 16.22
CA ASP A 369 2.98 -13.11 15.75
C ASP A 369 2.70 -13.42 14.26
N PHE A 370 3.71 -13.90 13.53
CA PHE A 370 3.64 -14.06 12.08
C PHE A 370 3.75 -15.52 11.65
N VAL A 371 2.96 -15.89 10.64
CA VAL A 371 3.05 -17.17 9.94
C VAL A 371 3.18 -16.89 8.45
N GLY A 372 4.24 -17.36 7.81
CA GLY A 372 4.41 -17.28 6.36
C GLY A 372 3.60 -18.36 5.63
N GLY A 373 3.01 -17.98 4.50
CA GLY A 373 2.38 -18.86 3.53
C GLY A 373 2.67 -18.35 2.11
N PHE A 374 2.45 -19.18 1.09
CA PHE A 374 2.55 -18.74 -0.30
C PHE A 374 1.59 -19.52 -1.20
N ALA A 375 1.33 -19.01 -2.39
CA ALA A 375 0.60 -19.68 -3.45
C ALA A 375 1.39 -19.60 -4.76
N THR A 376 1.33 -20.66 -5.55
CA THR A 376 1.76 -20.68 -6.94
C THR A 376 0.73 -20.01 -7.85
N GLU A 377 1.08 -19.74 -9.11
CA GLU A 377 0.13 -19.22 -10.11
C GLU A 377 -1.07 -20.18 -10.31
N GLU A 378 -0.83 -21.49 -10.34
CA GLU A 378 -1.87 -22.51 -10.45
C GLU A 378 -2.80 -22.49 -9.24
N GLU A 379 -2.26 -22.52 -8.02
CA GLU A 379 -3.03 -22.45 -6.78
C GLU A 379 -3.82 -21.14 -6.67
N THR A 380 -3.27 -20.04 -7.16
CA THR A 380 -3.94 -18.74 -7.22
C THR A 380 -5.15 -18.80 -8.14
N ALA A 381 -5.00 -19.32 -9.34
CA ALA A 381 -6.09 -19.48 -10.31
C ALA A 381 -7.18 -20.45 -9.80
N ASP A 382 -6.77 -21.58 -9.26
CA ASP A 382 -7.70 -22.56 -8.67
C ASP A 382 -8.49 -21.97 -7.51
N THR A 383 -7.85 -21.15 -6.67
CA THR A 383 -8.53 -20.49 -5.54
C THR A 383 -9.61 -19.50 -6.03
N ILE A 384 -9.34 -18.71 -7.08
CA ILE A 384 -10.36 -17.83 -7.69
C ILE A 384 -11.59 -18.66 -8.11
N ARG A 385 -11.37 -19.74 -8.83
CA ARG A 385 -12.43 -20.63 -9.34
C ARG A 385 -13.22 -21.28 -8.20
N GLN A 386 -12.52 -21.88 -7.23
CA GLN A 386 -13.14 -22.58 -6.11
C GLN A 386 -14.01 -21.66 -5.26
N VAL A 387 -13.54 -20.46 -4.93
CA VAL A 387 -14.32 -19.53 -4.10
C VAL A 387 -15.50 -18.95 -4.89
N TYR A 388 -15.33 -18.70 -6.18
CA TYR A 388 -16.45 -18.33 -7.03
C TYR A 388 -17.54 -19.41 -7.04
N GLU A 389 -17.19 -20.67 -7.28
CA GLU A 389 -18.13 -21.81 -7.33
C GLU A 389 -18.81 -22.08 -5.97
N ALA A 390 -18.05 -21.94 -4.87
CA ALA A 390 -18.55 -22.25 -3.54
C ALA A 390 -19.41 -21.13 -2.91
N ALA A 391 -19.10 -19.87 -3.20
CA ALA A 391 -19.64 -18.72 -2.47
C ALA A 391 -20.15 -17.58 -3.35
N ASP A 392 -20.12 -17.73 -4.67
CA ASP A 392 -20.47 -16.66 -5.62
C ASP A 392 -19.72 -15.36 -5.29
N TYR A 393 -18.39 -15.49 -5.08
CA TYR A 393 -17.52 -14.38 -4.76
C TYR A 393 -16.30 -14.39 -5.67
N ILE A 394 -16.18 -13.36 -6.50
CA ILE A 394 -15.06 -13.21 -7.41
C ILE A 394 -14.07 -12.22 -6.81
N MET A 395 -12.82 -12.63 -6.68
CA MET A 395 -11.73 -11.85 -6.12
C MET A 395 -10.62 -11.60 -7.14
N ASP A 396 -9.77 -10.63 -6.87
CA ASP A 396 -8.54 -10.40 -7.62
C ASP A 396 -7.45 -11.42 -7.27
N THR A 397 -6.42 -11.45 -8.08
CA THR A 397 -5.31 -12.41 -7.94
C THR A 397 -4.53 -12.27 -6.63
N HIS A 398 -4.36 -11.04 -6.10
CA HIS A 398 -3.68 -10.82 -4.82
C HIS A 398 -4.51 -11.36 -3.66
N THR A 399 -5.79 -11.08 -3.66
CA THR A 399 -6.74 -11.63 -2.68
C THR A 399 -6.79 -13.14 -2.75
N ALA A 400 -6.67 -13.72 -3.95
CA ALA A 400 -6.65 -15.17 -4.14
C ALA A 400 -5.41 -15.81 -3.50
N VAL A 401 -4.23 -15.22 -3.62
CA VAL A 401 -3.03 -15.67 -2.88
C VAL A 401 -3.28 -15.69 -1.36
N ALA A 402 -3.89 -14.64 -0.82
CA ALA A 402 -4.22 -14.61 0.61
C ALA A 402 -5.29 -15.64 0.99
N SER A 403 -6.28 -15.85 0.12
CA SER A 403 -7.33 -16.85 0.33
C SER A 403 -6.77 -18.26 0.29
N HIS A 404 -5.82 -18.56 -0.61
CA HIS A 404 -5.12 -19.84 -0.61
C HIS A 404 -4.43 -20.09 0.75
N VAL A 405 -3.68 -19.11 1.26
CA VAL A 405 -3.01 -19.21 2.58
C VAL A 405 -4.03 -19.35 3.71
N TYR A 406 -5.21 -18.73 3.60
CA TYR A 406 -6.29 -18.96 4.56
C TYR A 406 -6.72 -20.43 4.57
N TYR A 407 -6.97 -21.05 3.41
CA TYR A 407 -7.40 -22.46 3.34
C TYR A 407 -6.30 -23.41 3.78
N ASP A 408 -5.04 -23.14 3.42
CA ASP A 408 -3.89 -23.99 3.76
C ASP A 408 -3.54 -23.94 5.26
N LYS A 409 -3.64 -22.76 5.91
CA LYS A 409 -3.09 -22.57 7.26
C LYS A 409 -4.06 -21.96 8.27
N ALA A 410 -4.74 -20.87 7.92
CA ALA A 410 -5.48 -20.11 8.91
C ALA A 410 -6.81 -20.76 9.28
N LYS A 411 -7.48 -21.43 8.34
CA LYS A 411 -8.78 -22.10 8.53
C LYS A 411 -8.72 -23.19 9.60
N GLU A 412 -7.63 -23.94 9.68
CA GLU A 412 -7.43 -25.02 10.67
C GLU A 412 -7.39 -24.52 12.11
N THR A 413 -7.07 -23.24 12.32
CA THR A 413 -7.06 -22.65 13.68
C THR A 413 -8.46 -22.54 14.30
N GLY A 414 -9.52 -22.66 13.51
CA GLY A 414 -10.92 -22.49 13.92
C GLY A 414 -11.29 -21.04 14.32
N ARG A 415 -10.35 -20.08 14.22
CA ARG A 415 -10.59 -18.67 14.56
C ARG A 415 -11.26 -17.92 13.42
N LYS A 416 -12.06 -16.91 13.77
CA LYS A 416 -12.54 -15.94 12.78
C LYS A 416 -11.34 -15.28 12.11
N THR A 417 -11.34 -15.24 10.79
CA THR A 417 -10.22 -14.77 10.01
C THR A 417 -10.65 -13.66 9.05
N VAL A 418 -9.95 -12.54 9.13
CA VAL A 418 -10.09 -11.40 8.19
C VAL A 418 -9.02 -11.54 7.11
N ILE A 419 -9.43 -11.54 5.85
CA ILE A 419 -8.55 -11.53 4.69
C ILE A 419 -8.56 -10.13 4.09
N ALA A 420 -7.40 -9.50 3.96
CA ALA A 420 -7.31 -8.21 3.28
C ALA A 420 -7.53 -8.40 1.77
N SER A 421 -8.67 -7.94 1.28
CA SER A 421 -9.03 -7.95 -0.14
C SER A 421 -8.55 -6.64 -0.79
N THR A 422 -7.42 -6.71 -1.48
CA THR A 422 -6.59 -5.54 -1.76
C THR A 422 -6.84 -4.88 -3.10
N ALA A 423 -7.55 -5.53 -4.01
CA ALA A 423 -7.94 -4.94 -5.29
C ALA A 423 -9.28 -5.49 -5.77
N SER A 424 -9.97 -4.70 -6.59
CA SER A 424 -11.15 -5.16 -7.30
C SER A 424 -10.77 -6.18 -8.39
N PRO A 425 -11.58 -7.22 -8.63
CA PRO A 425 -11.35 -8.15 -9.73
C PRO A 425 -11.32 -7.45 -11.10
N TYR A 426 -12.00 -6.32 -11.24
CA TYR A 426 -11.99 -5.49 -12.46
C TYR A 426 -10.63 -4.87 -12.79
N LYS A 427 -9.71 -4.80 -11.82
CA LYS A 427 -8.36 -4.30 -12.06
C LYS A 427 -7.46 -5.30 -12.77
N PHE A 428 -7.71 -6.57 -12.57
CA PHE A 428 -6.98 -7.71 -13.12
C PHE A 428 -7.91 -8.63 -13.90
N THR A 429 -8.85 -8.05 -14.64
CA THR A 429 -9.95 -8.76 -15.30
C THR A 429 -9.47 -9.94 -16.15
N ARG A 430 -8.40 -9.77 -16.94
CA ARG A 430 -7.82 -10.84 -17.77
C ARG A 430 -7.45 -12.05 -16.90
N SER A 431 -6.61 -11.85 -15.89
CA SER A 431 -6.14 -12.95 -15.04
C SER A 431 -7.29 -13.62 -14.26
N VAL A 432 -8.27 -12.84 -13.81
CA VAL A 432 -9.46 -13.35 -13.13
C VAL A 432 -10.33 -14.20 -14.06
N MET A 433 -10.59 -13.73 -15.27
CA MET A 433 -11.43 -14.44 -16.24
C MET A 433 -10.72 -15.69 -16.80
N ASP A 434 -9.40 -15.63 -17.02
CA ASP A 434 -8.59 -16.77 -17.41
C ASP A 434 -8.58 -17.86 -16.31
N ALA A 435 -8.56 -17.46 -15.04
CA ALA A 435 -8.66 -18.38 -13.91
C ALA A 435 -10.02 -19.09 -13.84
N ILE A 436 -11.10 -18.42 -14.24
CA ILE A 436 -12.46 -18.99 -14.24
C ILE A 436 -12.65 -19.95 -15.43
N ASP A 437 -12.38 -19.50 -16.66
CA ASP A 437 -12.50 -20.31 -17.88
C ASP A 437 -11.66 -19.71 -19.02
N LYS A 438 -10.40 -20.10 -19.09
CA LYS A 438 -9.45 -19.56 -20.06
C LYS A 438 -9.89 -19.83 -21.51
N GLU A 439 -10.37 -21.05 -21.79
CA GLU A 439 -10.74 -21.43 -23.16
C GLU A 439 -11.87 -20.57 -23.72
N LYS A 440 -12.83 -20.23 -22.86
CA LYS A 440 -13.99 -19.40 -23.20
C LYS A 440 -13.61 -17.94 -23.44
N TYR A 441 -12.66 -17.40 -22.70
CA TYR A 441 -12.41 -15.95 -22.63
C TYR A 441 -11.12 -15.49 -23.32
N ASP A 442 -10.25 -16.41 -23.78
CA ASP A 442 -8.93 -16.10 -24.35
C ASP A 442 -8.96 -15.12 -25.53
N SER A 443 -9.97 -15.21 -26.39
CA SER A 443 -10.11 -14.37 -27.60
C SER A 443 -10.67 -12.97 -27.36
N LEU A 444 -11.18 -12.68 -26.16
CA LEU A 444 -11.84 -11.41 -25.85
C LEU A 444 -10.83 -10.30 -25.54
N GLY A 445 -11.16 -9.07 -25.94
CA GLY A 445 -10.42 -7.89 -25.53
C GLY A 445 -10.69 -7.50 -24.07
N ASP A 446 -9.82 -6.63 -23.48
CA ASP A 446 -9.89 -6.29 -22.05
C ASP A 446 -11.24 -5.71 -21.61
N PHE A 447 -11.86 -4.83 -22.43
CA PHE A 447 -13.17 -4.27 -22.11
C PHE A 447 -14.34 -5.22 -22.34
N GLU A 448 -14.20 -6.16 -23.28
CA GLU A 448 -15.16 -7.25 -23.45
C GLU A 448 -15.12 -8.20 -22.26
N LEU A 449 -13.94 -8.46 -21.71
CA LEU A 449 -13.78 -9.21 -20.47
C LEU A 449 -14.40 -8.51 -19.27
N VAL A 450 -14.31 -7.17 -19.18
CA VAL A 450 -15.01 -6.39 -18.15
C VAL A 450 -16.52 -6.60 -18.23
N ASP A 451 -17.09 -6.61 -19.43
CA ASP A 451 -18.53 -6.84 -19.63
C ASP A 451 -18.93 -8.29 -19.28
N GLU A 452 -18.10 -9.27 -19.61
CA GLU A 452 -18.33 -10.67 -19.22
C GLU A 452 -18.19 -10.87 -17.71
N LEU A 453 -17.20 -10.23 -17.06
CA LEU A 453 -17.06 -10.26 -15.59
C LEU A 453 -18.30 -9.65 -14.90
N ASN A 454 -18.83 -8.56 -15.43
CA ASN A 454 -20.06 -7.97 -14.90
C ASN A 454 -21.26 -8.91 -15.00
N LYS A 455 -21.43 -9.57 -16.15
CA LYS A 455 -22.49 -10.58 -16.32
C LYS A 455 -22.35 -11.78 -15.38
N LEU A 456 -21.10 -12.20 -15.16
CA LEU A 456 -20.79 -13.36 -14.36
C LEU A 456 -20.97 -13.07 -12.86
N SER A 457 -20.45 -11.94 -12.37
CA SER A 457 -20.44 -11.59 -10.95
C SER A 457 -21.71 -10.86 -10.48
N GLY A 458 -22.43 -10.22 -11.39
CA GLY A 458 -23.50 -9.28 -11.03
C GLY A 458 -23.00 -8.00 -10.33
N VAL A 459 -21.70 -7.87 -10.11
CA VAL A 459 -21.08 -6.69 -9.49
C VAL A 459 -20.96 -5.58 -10.52
N LYS A 460 -21.47 -4.40 -10.18
CA LYS A 460 -21.41 -3.23 -11.07
C LYS A 460 -19.96 -2.91 -11.44
N VAL A 461 -19.74 -2.61 -12.73
CA VAL A 461 -18.42 -2.14 -13.18
C VAL A 461 -18.08 -0.83 -12.46
N PRO A 462 -16.91 -0.72 -11.81
CA PRO A 462 -16.50 0.50 -11.13
C PRO A 462 -16.39 1.69 -12.09
N ALA A 463 -16.73 2.89 -11.62
CA ALA A 463 -16.58 4.12 -12.39
C ALA A 463 -15.18 4.31 -12.95
N ALA A 464 -14.15 3.92 -12.19
CA ALA A 464 -12.74 3.93 -12.59
C ALA A 464 -12.43 3.11 -13.87
N ILE A 465 -13.26 2.14 -14.21
CA ILE A 465 -13.13 1.32 -15.42
C ILE A 465 -14.05 1.85 -16.52
N GLU A 466 -15.30 2.22 -16.19
CA GLU A 466 -16.23 2.75 -17.19
C GLU A 466 -15.73 4.06 -17.79
N GLU A 467 -15.23 4.97 -16.96
CA GLU A 467 -14.74 6.27 -17.41
C GLU A 467 -13.61 6.17 -18.43
N ILE A 468 -12.68 5.22 -18.23
CA ILE A 468 -11.54 5.08 -19.15
C ILE A 468 -11.89 4.48 -20.50
N ARG A 469 -13.06 3.86 -20.67
CA ARG A 469 -13.46 3.27 -21.98
C ARG A 469 -13.41 4.30 -23.09
N THR A 470 -13.89 5.51 -22.82
CA THR A 470 -14.03 6.58 -23.82
C THR A 470 -13.24 7.84 -23.47
N ALA A 471 -12.53 7.85 -22.33
CA ALA A 471 -11.76 9.02 -21.91
C ALA A 471 -10.64 9.35 -22.91
N PRO A 472 -10.43 10.63 -23.23
CA PRO A 472 -9.32 11.07 -24.07
C PRO A 472 -8.00 10.86 -23.36
N ILE A 473 -6.95 10.61 -24.14
CA ILE A 473 -5.58 10.63 -23.64
C ILE A 473 -5.19 12.08 -23.31
N LEU A 474 -4.81 12.33 -22.07
CA LEU A 474 -4.41 13.66 -21.57
C LEU A 474 -2.90 13.79 -21.41
N HIS A 475 -2.21 12.65 -21.31
CA HIS A 475 -0.76 12.59 -21.09
C HIS A 475 -0.14 11.69 -22.18
N ASP A 476 0.67 12.28 -23.04
CA ASP A 476 1.29 11.60 -24.18
C ASP A 476 2.82 11.76 -24.25
N ILE A 477 3.41 12.34 -23.18
CA ILE A 477 4.86 12.58 -23.12
C ILE A 477 5.56 11.22 -22.97
N VAL A 478 6.53 10.99 -23.86
CA VAL A 478 7.45 9.86 -23.80
C VAL A 478 8.87 10.39 -23.94
N CYS A 479 9.79 9.91 -23.10
CA CYS A 479 11.21 10.28 -23.18
C CYS A 479 12.11 9.05 -23.09
N ASP A 480 13.38 9.20 -23.48
CA ASP A 480 14.42 8.23 -23.15
C ASP A 480 14.73 8.30 -21.64
N LYS A 481 15.19 7.19 -21.06
CA LYS A 481 15.59 7.15 -19.65
C LYS A 481 16.67 8.17 -19.27
N SER A 482 17.54 8.56 -20.20
CA SER A 482 18.55 9.60 -20.02
C SER A 482 17.98 11.02 -20.00
N GLU A 483 16.75 11.23 -20.47
CA GLU A 483 16.10 12.53 -20.59
C GLU A 483 15.09 12.81 -19.44
N MET A 484 14.95 11.89 -18.50
CA MET A 484 13.96 12.00 -17.42
C MET A 484 14.11 13.31 -16.62
N GLN A 485 15.34 13.70 -16.24
CA GLN A 485 15.58 14.93 -15.50
C GLN A 485 15.21 16.16 -16.33
N GLN A 486 15.62 16.21 -17.59
CA GLN A 486 15.28 17.32 -18.49
C GLN A 486 13.78 17.46 -18.67
N THR A 487 13.06 16.34 -18.70
CA THR A 487 11.61 16.32 -18.79
C THR A 487 10.96 16.92 -17.53
N VAL A 488 11.45 16.56 -16.33
CA VAL A 488 11.00 17.18 -15.06
C VAL A 488 11.27 18.68 -15.07
N GLU A 489 12.47 19.10 -15.44
CA GLU A 489 12.83 20.52 -15.53
C GLU A 489 11.91 21.30 -16.47
N LYS A 490 11.58 20.73 -17.62
CA LYS A 490 10.64 21.34 -18.58
C LYS A 490 9.23 21.45 -18.02
N LEU A 491 8.74 20.41 -17.34
CA LEU A 491 7.41 20.39 -16.74
C LEU A 491 7.27 21.43 -15.61
N LEU A 492 8.35 21.66 -14.85
CA LEU A 492 8.38 22.62 -13.74
C LEU A 492 8.83 24.03 -14.15
N GLY A 493 9.27 24.24 -15.40
CA GLY A 493 9.78 25.53 -15.88
C GLY A 493 11.08 25.97 -15.21
N LEU A 494 11.99 25.01 -14.92
CA LEU A 494 13.29 25.24 -14.25
C LEU A 494 14.35 25.76 -15.23
#